data_306183de793fcb269ddb522a14c285ff
#
_entry.id   306183de793fcb269ddb522a14c285ff
#
_cell.length_a   1.000
_cell.length_b   1.000
_cell.length_c   1.000
_cell.angle_alpha   90.00
_cell.angle_beta   90.00
_cell.angle_gamma   90.00
#
_symmetry.space_group_name_H-M   'P 1'
#
loop_
_entity.id
_entity.type
_entity.pdbx_description
1 polymer ?
#
loop_
_entity_poly.entity_id
_entity_poly.type
_entity_poly.pdbx_seq_one_letter_code
_entity_poly.pdbx_strand_id
1 'polypeptide(L)'
;MVLVAAVSKPDAHSGELPVAYVQLTPRSKATSAQLVDFAKEHITEQAAAPKDVYILETMPLTDVGKPHKTQLRLDSAKRAFTDLMKQTLPADTSIEVTVQQHATHGVMVSYKLKAVTSKDQSDLENTIKTAMKAYASHFEIIWN
;
A
#
# COMPACT_ATOMS: atom_id res chain seq x y z
N MET A 1 12.76 4.84 18.38
CA MET A 1 12.31 5.30 17.06
C MET A 1 12.99 6.60 16.71
N VAL A 2 13.48 6.71 15.49
CA VAL A 2 14.14 7.93 15.02
C VAL A 2 13.16 8.85 14.30
N LEU A 3 12.36 8.27 13.39
CA LEU A 3 11.37 8.99 12.60
C LEU A 3 10.07 8.18 12.51
N VAL A 4 8.94 8.87 12.54
CA VAL A 4 7.62 8.25 12.42
C VAL A 4 6.74 9.14 11.54
N ALA A 5 5.97 8.52 10.65
CA ALA A 5 4.98 9.22 9.85
C ALA A 5 3.73 8.37 9.73
N ALA A 6 2.58 9.00 9.85
CA ALA A 6 1.28 8.36 9.66
C ALA A 6 0.69 8.79 8.32
N VAL A 7 0.21 7.83 7.54
CA VAL A 7 -0.46 8.10 6.27
C VAL A 7 -1.65 7.16 6.12
N SER A 8 -2.50 7.42 5.14
CA SER A 8 -3.62 6.54 4.81
C SER A 8 -3.18 5.43 3.85
N LYS A 9 -3.82 4.27 3.99
CA LYS A 9 -3.68 3.12 3.09
C LYS A 9 -5.06 2.78 2.52
N PRO A 10 -5.18 2.54 1.21
CA PRO A 10 -6.48 2.16 0.64
C PRO A 10 -7.05 0.90 1.26
N ASP A 11 -8.36 0.90 1.52
CA ASP A 11 -9.06 -0.23 2.11
C ASP A 11 -10.46 -0.37 1.49
N ALA A 12 -10.85 -1.62 1.20
CA ALA A 12 -12.10 -1.91 0.53
C ALA A 12 -13.34 -1.58 1.36
N HIS A 13 -13.26 -1.69 2.69
CA HIS A 13 -14.40 -1.48 3.59
C HIS A 13 -14.50 -0.05 4.09
N SER A 14 -13.36 0.53 4.48
CA SER A 14 -13.32 1.84 5.13
C SER A 14 -12.96 2.98 4.17
N GLY A 15 -12.63 2.67 2.91
CA GLY A 15 -12.02 3.60 1.99
C GLY A 15 -10.54 3.77 2.25
N GLU A 16 -10.17 4.10 3.47
CA GLU A 16 -8.79 4.26 3.90
C GLU A 16 -8.61 3.81 5.35
N LEU A 17 -7.41 3.30 5.66
CA LEU A 17 -7.00 2.94 7.01
C LEU A 17 -5.72 3.70 7.38
N PRO A 18 -5.55 4.11 8.65
CA PRO A 18 -4.29 4.70 9.09
C PRO A 18 -3.20 3.63 9.19
N VAL A 19 -2.02 3.94 8.69
CA VAL A 19 -0.82 3.13 8.84
C VAL A 19 0.34 4.04 9.23
N ALA A 20 1.36 3.49 9.86
CA ALA A 20 2.54 4.24 10.27
C ALA A 20 3.79 3.68 9.59
N TYR A 21 4.69 4.58 9.21
CA TYR A 21 6.04 4.26 8.74
C TYR A 21 7.01 4.69 9.81
N VAL A 22 7.95 3.82 10.14
CA VAL A 22 8.85 4.02 11.25
C VAL A 22 10.28 3.71 10.80
N GLN A 23 11.20 4.61 11.12
CA GLN A 23 12.63 4.33 11.05
C GLN A 23 13.13 4.17 12.47
N LEU A 24 13.72 3.00 12.76
CA LEU A 24 14.23 2.67 14.08
C LEU A 24 15.73 2.94 14.16
N THR A 25 16.26 3.05 15.39
CA THR A 25 17.70 3.08 15.59
C THR A 25 18.31 1.75 15.12
N PRO A 26 19.57 1.72 14.64
CA PRO A 26 20.19 0.49 14.14
C PRO A 26 20.22 -0.66 15.14
N ARG A 27 20.16 -0.37 16.43
CA ARG A 27 20.20 -1.37 17.51
C ARG A 27 18.83 -1.86 17.95
N SER A 28 17.77 -1.25 17.46
CA SER A 28 16.41 -1.62 17.87
C SER A 28 16.03 -2.99 17.31
N LYS A 29 15.39 -3.80 18.14
CA LYS A 29 14.87 -5.11 17.76
C LYS A 29 13.32 -5.14 17.76
N ALA A 30 12.70 -3.97 17.81
CA ALA A 30 11.24 -3.87 17.78
C ALA A 30 10.68 -4.41 16.46
N THR A 31 9.55 -5.11 16.55
CA THR A 31 8.85 -5.65 15.38
C THR A 31 7.62 -4.82 15.05
N SER A 32 7.12 -4.95 13.81
CA SER A 32 5.88 -4.28 13.41
C SER A 32 4.72 -4.63 14.32
N ALA A 33 4.57 -5.90 14.68
CA ALA A 33 3.50 -6.37 15.57
C ALA A 33 3.59 -5.70 16.95
N GLN A 34 4.78 -5.59 17.51
CA GLN A 34 4.99 -4.93 18.81
C GLN A 34 4.60 -3.46 18.76
N LEU A 35 4.94 -2.77 17.66
CA LEU A 35 4.60 -1.36 17.51
C LEU A 35 3.11 -1.14 17.31
N VAL A 36 2.43 -2.02 16.58
CA VAL A 36 0.97 -1.97 16.45
C VAL A 36 0.30 -2.15 17.79
N ASP A 37 0.71 -3.14 18.58
CA ASP A 37 0.16 -3.41 19.90
C ASP A 37 0.40 -2.24 20.86
N PHE A 38 1.60 -1.67 20.84
CA PHE A 38 1.92 -0.48 21.63
C PHE A 38 0.99 0.68 21.30
N ALA A 39 0.75 0.93 20.01
CA ALA A 39 -0.14 2.01 19.58
C ALA A 39 -1.58 1.76 20.05
N LYS A 40 -2.08 0.53 19.97
CA LYS A 40 -3.42 0.18 20.44
C LYS A 40 -3.59 0.45 21.93
N GLU A 41 -2.56 0.20 22.73
CA GLU A 41 -2.61 0.41 24.18
C GLU A 41 -2.56 1.89 24.56
N HIS A 42 -1.87 2.72 23.78
CA HIS A 42 -1.56 4.11 24.14
C HIS A 42 -2.40 5.16 23.40
N ILE A 43 -3.08 4.78 22.32
CA ILE A 43 -3.95 5.69 21.58
C ILE A 43 -5.39 5.51 22.06
N THR A 44 -5.96 6.56 22.64
CA THR A 44 -7.31 6.53 23.21
C THR A 44 -8.38 6.33 22.14
N GLU A 45 -8.22 7.00 20.99
CA GLU A 45 -9.15 6.87 19.88
C GLU A 45 -8.70 5.72 18.98
N GLN A 46 -9.38 4.58 19.07
CA GLN A 46 -9.00 3.37 18.34
C GLN A 46 -9.05 3.52 16.82
N ALA A 47 -9.93 4.38 16.30
CA ALA A 47 -10.00 4.65 14.88
C ALA A 47 -8.73 5.33 14.34
N ALA A 48 -8.01 6.06 15.18
CA ALA A 48 -6.78 6.74 14.83
C ALA A 48 -5.53 5.86 14.99
N ALA A 49 -5.65 4.71 15.66
CA ALA A 49 -4.53 3.80 15.86
C ALA A 49 -4.11 3.17 14.53
N PRO A 50 -2.81 3.13 14.20
CA PRO A 50 -2.37 2.51 12.95
C PRO A 50 -2.72 1.02 12.92
N LYS A 51 -3.26 0.57 11.79
CA LYS A 51 -3.61 -0.83 11.58
C LYS A 51 -2.40 -1.67 11.22
N ASP A 52 -1.41 -1.04 10.58
CA ASP A 52 -0.12 -1.64 10.25
C ASP A 52 0.99 -0.64 10.55
N VAL A 53 2.15 -1.17 10.87
CA VAL A 53 3.38 -0.39 11.02
C VAL A 53 4.43 -0.98 10.10
N TYR A 54 4.98 -0.16 9.22
CA TYR A 54 6.04 -0.57 8.30
C TYR A 54 7.36 0.00 8.76
N ILE A 55 8.33 -0.87 8.99
CA ILE A 55 9.66 -0.47 9.44
C ILE A 55 10.55 -0.29 8.21
N LEU A 56 11.10 0.92 8.05
CA LEU A 56 11.98 1.26 6.93
C LEU A 56 13.42 1.39 7.43
N GLU A 57 14.37 0.98 6.60
CA GLU A 57 15.79 1.24 6.87
C GLU A 57 16.07 2.74 6.83
N THR A 58 15.50 3.42 5.84
CA THR A 58 15.68 4.86 5.67
C THR A 58 14.35 5.51 5.31
N MET A 59 13.94 6.49 6.08
CA MET A 59 12.73 7.25 5.82
C MET A 59 12.96 8.22 4.66
N PRO A 60 12.12 8.22 3.60
CA PRO A 60 12.20 9.25 2.59
C PRO A 60 11.88 10.61 3.20
N LEU A 61 12.72 11.60 2.94
CA LEU A 61 12.61 12.94 3.53
C LEU A 61 12.42 13.99 2.45
N THR A 62 11.71 15.06 2.82
CA THR A 62 11.61 16.28 2.01
C THR A 62 12.89 17.08 2.11
N ASP A 63 13.02 18.15 1.31
CA ASP A 63 14.18 19.04 1.31
C ASP A 63 14.41 19.71 2.67
N VAL A 64 13.37 19.83 3.49
CA VAL A 64 13.48 20.40 4.84
C VAL A 64 13.62 19.36 5.94
N GLY A 65 13.86 18.10 5.58
CA GLY A 65 14.14 17.02 6.53
C GLY A 65 12.93 16.39 7.20
N LYS A 66 11.73 16.61 6.68
CA LYS A 66 10.50 15.98 7.19
C LYS A 66 10.16 14.72 6.40
N PRO A 67 9.49 13.72 6.99
CA PRO A 67 9.05 12.55 6.23
C PRO A 67 8.24 12.94 5.00
N HIS A 68 8.56 12.32 3.87
CA HIS A 68 7.92 12.62 2.59
C HIS A 68 6.61 11.86 2.47
N LYS A 69 5.54 12.42 3.01
CA LYS A 69 4.25 11.74 3.11
C LYS A 69 3.66 11.32 1.77
N THR A 70 3.88 12.09 0.71
CA THR A 70 3.39 11.71 -0.63
C THR A 70 4.00 10.39 -1.08
N GLN A 71 5.32 10.22 -0.93
CA GLN A 71 5.97 8.95 -1.25
C GLN A 71 5.47 7.81 -0.38
N LEU A 72 5.23 8.06 0.90
CA LEU A 72 4.73 7.04 1.81
C LEU A 72 3.30 6.62 1.46
N ARG A 73 2.45 7.55 1.04
CA ARG A 73 1.11 7.23 0.54
C ARG A 73 1.15 6.36 -0.71
N LEU A 74 2.05 6.67 -1.64
CA LEU A 74 2.23 5.85 -2.84
C LEU A 74 2.72 4.45 -2.48
N ASP A 75 3.63 4.34 -1.53
CA ASP A 75 4.11 3.04 -1.05
C ASP A 75 2.99 2.25 -0.39
N SER A 76 2.18 2.87 0.46
CA SER A 76 1.06 2.20 1.14
C SER A 76 0.02 1.71 0.13
N ALA A 77 -0.27 2.50 -0.91
CA ALA A 77 -1.17 2.11 -1.97
C ALA A 77 -0.60 0.93 -2.76
N LYS A 78 0.69 0.95 -3.08
CA LYS A 78 1.36 -0.16 -3.76
C LYS A 78 1.26 -1.45 -2.95
N ARG A 79 1.48 -1.38 -1.63
CA ARG A 79 1.33 -2.55 -0.74
C ARG A 79 -0.10 -3.07 -0.75
N ALA A 80 -1.09 -2.18 -0.65
CA ALA A 80 -2.50 -2.56 -0.63
C ALA A 80 -2.90 -3.26 -1.93
N PHE A 81 -2.56 -2.70 -3.07
CA PHE A 81 -2.96 -3.26 -4.37
C PHE A 81 -2.13 -4.47 -4.76
N THR A 82 -0.88 -4.57 -4.32
CA THR A 82 -0.08 -5.79 -4.48
C THR A 82 -0.72 -6.96 -3.71
N ASP A 83 -1.11 -6.73 -2.47
CA ASP A 83 -1.78 -7.74 -1.65
C ASP A 83 -3.13 -8.14 -2.24
N LEU A 84 -3.90 -7.15 -2.73
CA LEU A 84 -5.18 -7.40 -3.38
C LEU A 84 -5.01 -8.35 -4.58
N MET A 85 -4.00 -8.10 -5.41
CA MET A 85 -3.75 -8.95 -6.58
C MET A 85 -3.30 -10.34 -6.19
N LYS A 86 -2.48 -10.49 -5.15
CA LYS A 86 -2.07 -11.79 -4.63
C LYS A 86 -3.25 -12.62 -4.13
N GLN A 87 -4.25 -11.98 -3.56
CA GLN A 87 -5.45 -12.64 -3.06
C GLN A 87 -6.47 -12.97 -4.16
N THR A 88 -6.45 -12.20 -5.25
CA THR A 88 -7.49 -12.22 -6.27
C THR A 88 -7.11 -13.02 -7.52
N LEU A 89 -5.84 -12.96 -7.91
CA LEU A 89 -5.33 -13.59 -9.12
C LEU A 89 -4.71 -14.97 -8.83
N PRO A 90 -4.68 -15.88 -9.85
CA PRO A 90 -3.99 -17.15 -9.69
C PRO A 90 -2.52 -16.97 -9.31
N ALA A 91 -1.99 -17.93 -8.53
CA ALA A 91 -0.62 -17.86 -8.01
C ALA A 91 0.45 -17.83 -9.12
N ASP A 92 0.13 -18.36 -10.30
CA ASP A 92 1.04 -18.38 -11.46
C ASP A 92 1.00 -17.09 -12.29
N THR A 93 0.18 -16.11 -11.89
CA THR A 93 0.08 -14.83 -12.61
C THR A 93 1.32 -13.98 -12.33
N SER A 94 1.99 -13.54 -13.41
CA SER A 94 3.09 -12.60 -13.31
C SER A 94 2.53 -11.18 -13.44
N ILE A 95 2.61 -10.41 -12.36
CA ILE A 95 2.07 -9.06 -12.31
C ILE A 95 3.04 -8.11 -11.61
N GLU A 96 3.21 -6.93 -12.17
CA GLU A 96 3.93 -5.83 -11.54
C GLU A 96 2.96 -4.71 -11.24
N VAL A 97 2.94 -4.25 -10.00
CA VAL A 97 2.07 -3.16 -9.55
C VAL A 97 2.90 -1.91 -9.37
N THR A 98 2.50 -0.84 -10.03
CA THR A 98 3.13 0.47 -9.92
C THR A 98 2.07 1.50 -9.54
N VAL A 99 2.40 2.39 -8.61
CA VAL A 99 1.50 3.44 -8.17
C VAL A 99 2.19 4.78 -8.36
N GLN A 100 1.52 5.69 -9.06
CA GLN A 100 2.06 7.01 -9.38
C GLN A 100 1.05 8.11 -9.06
N GLN A 101 1.56 9.29 -8.75
CA GLN A 101 0.74 10.48 -8.65
C GLN A 101 0.39 10.97 -10.04
N HIS A 102 -0.90 11.10 -10.33
CA HIS A 102 -1.40 11.59 -11.61
C HIS A 102 -1.91 13.02 -11.45
N ALA A 103 -1.57 13.90 -12.37
CA ALA A 103 -1.92 15.32 -12.28
C ALA A 103 -3.43 15.58 -12.23
N THR A 104 -4.22 14.75 -12.91
CA THR A 104 -5.68 14.94 -13.05
C THR A 104 -6.49 14.01 -12.13
N HIS A 105 -6.01 12.77 -11.90
CA HIS A 105 -6.77 11.72 -11.24
C HIS A 105 -6.28 11.40 -9.82
N GLY A 106 -5.31 12.14 -9.29
CA GLY A 106 -4.72 11.86 -8.00
C GLY A 106 -3.75 10.69 -8.07
N VAL A 107 -4.18 9.50 -7.65
CA VAL A 107 -3.35 8.30 -7.68
C VAL A 107 -3.77 7.39 -8.82
N MET A 108 -2.80 6.96 -9.62
CA MET A 108 -2.99 6.00 -10.71
C MET A 108 -2.26 4.71 -10.41
N VAL A 109 -2.97 3.60 -10.44
CA VAL A 109 -2.42 2.26 -10.25
C VAL A 109 -2.24 1.61 -11.61
N SER A 110 -1.05 1.14 -11.90
CA SER A 110 -0.75 0.43 -13.15
C SER A 110 -0.46 -1.03 -12.86
N TYR A 111 -1.23 -1.91 -13.47
CA TYR A 111 -1.04 -3.36 -13.40
C TYR A 111 -0.43 -3.83 -14.71
N LYS A 112 0.82 -4.26 -14.65
CA LYS A 112 1.54 -4.76 -15.81
C LYS A 112 1.61 -6.29 -15.73
N LEU A 113 0.96 -6.97 -16.67
CA LEU A 113 0.85 -8.41 -16.66
C LEU A 113 1.54 -9.02 -17.88
N LYS A 114 2.04 -10.24 -17.70
CA LYS A 114 2.50 -11.06 -18.80
C LYS A 114 1.37 -12.00 -19.22
N ALA A 115 1.27 -12.28 -20.52
CA ALA A 115 0.33 -13.26 -21.03
C ALA A 115 0.53 -14.61 -20.35
N VAL A 116 -0.56 -15.21 -19.87
CA VAL A 116 -0.54 -16.53 -19.23
C VAL A 116 -1.34 -17.51 -20.08
N THR A 117 -0.94 -18.77 -20.04
CA THR A 117 -1.60 -19.84 -20.81
C THR A 117 -2.75 -20.46 -20.04
N SER A 118 -2.81 -20.34 -18.73
CA SER A 118 -3.81 -20.99 -17.87
C SER A 118 -5.13 -20.23 -17.79
N LYS A 119 -5.15 -18.93 -18.12
CA LYS A 119 -6.37 -18.13 -18.13
C LYS A 119 -6.36 -17.12 -19.26
N ASP A 120 -7.56 -16.83 -19.76
CA ASP A 120 -7.78 -15.80 -20.76
C ASP A 120 -7.50 -14.40 -20.18
N GLN A 121 -6.92 -13.53 -20.99
CA GLN A 121 -6.67 -12.14 -20.61
C GLN A 121 -7.95 -11.41 -20.22
N SER A 122 -9.06 -11.68 -20.92
CA SER A 122 -10.37 -11.09 -20.60
C SER A 122 -10.84 -11.46 -19.20
N ASP A 123 -10.65 -12.72 -18.79
CA ASP A 123 -11.03 -13.19 -17.46
C ASP A 123 -10.20 -12.50 -16.37
N LEU A 124 -8.90 -12.37 -16.60
CA LEU A 124 -8.00 -11.66 -15.65
C LEU A 124 -8.36 -10.18 -15.54
N GLU A 125 -8.62 -9.52 -16.67
CA GLU A 125 -9.06 -8.12 -16.66
C GLU A 125 -10.37 -7.94 -15.89
N ASN A 126 -11.34 -8.81 -16.12
CA ASN A 126 -12.62 -8.73 -15.40
C ASN A 126 -12.45 -8.96 -13.91
N THR A 127 -11.58 -9.88 -13.53
CA THR A 127 -11.25 -10.13 -12.12
C THR A 127 -10.64 -8.88 -11.47
N ILE A 128 -9.70 -8.24 -12.13
CA ILE A 128 -9.06 -7.01 -11.63
C ILE A 128 -10.09 -5.87 -11.53
N LYS A 129 -10.89 -5.66 -12.58
CA LYS A 129 -11.93 -4.62 -12.59
C LYS A 129 -12.94 -4.82 -11.46
N THR A 130 -13.35 -6.05 -11.22
CA THR A 130 -14.28 -6.37 -10.13
C THR A 130 -13.66 -6.09 -8.77
N ALA A 131 -12.41 -6.47 -8.56
CA ALA A 131 -11.70 -6.22 -7.31
C ALA A 131 -11.52 -4.72 -7.05
N MET A 132 -11.28 -3.94 -8.10
CA MET A 132 -11.02 -2.50 -7.97
C MET A 132 -12.29 -1.67 -7.75
N LYS A 133 -13.48 -2.24 -7.93
CA LYS A 133 -14.75 -1.51 -7.70
C LYS A 133 -14.90 -1.00 -6.27
N ALA A 134 -14.29 -1.67 -5.30
CA ALA A 134 -14.34 -1.28 -3.90
C ALA A 134 -13.43 -0.09 -3.56
N TYR A 135 -12.62 0.35 -4.50
CA TYR A 135 -11.62 1.41 -4.29
C TYR A 135 -11.92 2.62 -5.16
N ALA A 136 -11.61 3.81 -4.64
CA ALA A 136 -11.80 5.06 -5.37
C ALA A 136 -10.65 5.38 -6.33
N SER A 137 -9.57 4.58 -6.30
CA SER A 137 -8.37 4.83 -7.11
C SER A 137 -8.60 4.50 -8.58
N HIS A 138 -8.02 5.31 -9.46
CA HIS A 138 -7.97 5.00 -10.89
C HIS A 138 -6.91 3.96 -11.17
N PHE A 139 -7.14 3.13 -12.17
CA PHE A 139 -6.18 2.09 -12.54
C PHE A 139 -6.15 1.84 -14.04
N GLU A 140 -5.06 1.24 -14.51
CA GLU A 140 -4.91 0.79 -15.88
C GLU A 140 -4.30 -0.62 -15.89
N ILE A 141 -4.56 -1.36 -16.96
CA ILE A 141 -4.03 -2.71 -17.17
C ILE A 141 -3.18 -2.69 -18.43
N ILE A 142 -1.92 -3.12 -18.29
CA ILE A 142 -0.96 -3.16 -19.40
C ILE A 142 -0.53 -4.61 -19.62
N TRP A 143 -0.61 -5.08 -20.87
CA TRP A 143 -0.17 -6.43 -21.25
C TRP A 143 1.17 -6.37 -21.97
N ASN A 144 2.05 -7.28 -21.59
CA ASN A 144 3.33 -7.48 -22.30
C ASN A 144 3.21 -8.57 -23.35
#